data_93a15151d2f15e44291099f6ee12a3bd
#
_entry.id   93a15151d2f15e44291099f6ee12a3bd
#
_cell.length_a   1.000
_cell.length_b   1.000
_cell.length_c   1.000
_cell.angle_alpha   90.00
_cell.angle_beta   90.00
_cell.angle_gamma   90.00
#
_symmetry.space_group_name_H-M   'P 1'
#
loop_
_entity.id
_entity.type
_entity.pdbx_description
1 polymer ?
#
loop_
_entity_poly.entity_id
_entity_poly.type
_entity_poly.pdbx_seq_one_letter_code
_entity_poly.pdbx_strand_id
1 'polypeptide(L)'
;MPWNQPGSDNRDPWGQGNGQKGPPDLDEVIRDLQKKLSGLFGGGGSGRRSGGGKLPSLSGKAVGPLLVILAGLWFATGFYVVEQGQQGVELRFGAYKTIKEAGLRWHLPYPVESVEIVNVQQIRTVEVGYRTNSRSSQIAGVPREALMLTADENIIDIHFAVQFDVKDPRELLFNVAESADLVVRGATESAVREIVGRNSMDFAITGGRAEIAQETKMLLQRILDRYDTGINIKAVEMQNAQPPADVKAAFDDAVKAREDEERLKNEAQAYQNDIIPRARGAAARLGQEAAAYKASVVAAARGEASRFLQVLDEYAKAPQVTRDRLYLDALEDVYANSTKLVIDQNSGGNNVMYLPLDQLIRQKGAMARADSPDTARGMGDFGSGLGSATATNRQERSSRLRSLTQ
;
A
#
# COMPACT_ATOMS: atom_id res chain seq x y z
N MET A 1 66.44 -8.73 -6.46
CA MET A 1 67.70 -8.72 -5.67
C MET A 1 67.50 -9.70 -4.54
N PRO A 2 68.40 -10.66 -4.45
CA PRO A 2 68.34 -11.79 -3.54
C PRO A 2 69.00 -11.45 -2.22
N TRP A 3 68.51 -11.94 -1.12
CA TRP A 3 69.35 -12.07 0.09
C TRP A 3 69.31 -13.50 0.58
N ASN A 4 70.43 -13.97 0.46
CA ASN A 4 70.99 -15.29 0.66
C ASN A 4 71.17 -15.60 2.15
N GLN A 5 71.15 -16.86 2.48
CA GLN A 5 71.53 -17.61 3.65
C GLN A 5 73.01 -17.30 4.07
N PRO A 6 73.54 -17.97 5.10
CA PRO A 6 73.09 -18.94 6.09
C PRO A 6 73.75 -18.68 7.49
N GLY A 7 73.39 -19.47 8.46
CA GLY A 7 74.11 -19.49 9.74
C GLY A 7 73.48 -20.48 10.71
N SER A 8 73.94 -21.69 10.61
CA SER A 8 73.87 -22.66 11.69
C SER A 8 74.48 -22.08 12.98
N ASP A 9 73.71 -22.08 14.05
CA ASP A 9 74.27 -22.50 15.35
C ASP A 9 73.12 -22.79 16.32
N ASN A 10 73.10 -24.02 16.67
CA ASN A 10 72.37 -24.72 17.64
C ASN A 10 72.72 -24.23 19.05
N ARG A 11 71.82 -23.36 19.66
CA ARG A 11 71.85 -23.16 21.12
C ARG A 11 70.53 -22.55 21.52
N ASP A 12 69.57 -23.40 22.00
CA ASP A 12 68.40 -22.99 22.72
C ASP A 12 68.75 -22.39 24.10
N PRO A 13 68.41 -21.13 24.40
CA PRO A 13 68.71 -20.52 25.69
C PRO A 13 67.73 -20.84 26.81
N TRP A 14 66.82 -21.77 26.64
CA TRP A 14 65.79 -22.03 27.66
C TRP A 14 65.63 -23.49 28.03
N GLY A 15 66.74 -24.24 28.02
CA GLY A 15 66.70 -25.61 28.46
C GLY A 15 67.54 -25.83 29.72
N GLN A 16 67.01 -25.58 30.89
CA GLN A 16 67.25 -26.32 32.13
C GLN A 16 66.37 -25.85 33.25
N GLY A 17 65.49 -26.73 33.67
CA GLY A 17 64.59 -26.52 34.83
C GLY A 17 63.64 -27.72 35.04
N ASN A 18 64.18 -28.75 35.56
CA ASN A 18 63.62 -29.73 36.52
C ASN A 18 62.10 -29.78 36.67
N GLY A 19 61.47 -30.85 36.22
CA GLY A 19 60.44 -31.57 36.96
C GLY A 19 59.12 -30.81 37.26
N GLN A 20 58.28 -30.60 36.23
CA GLN A 20 56.84 -30.53 36.49
C GLN A 20 56.10 -31.11 35.27
N LYS A 21 55.25 -32.09 35.54
CA LYS A 21 54.42 -32.81 34.55
C LYS A 21 53.55 -31.77 33.79
N GLY A 22 53.91 -31.53 32.55
CA GLY A 22 53.04 -30.89 31.58
C GLY A 22 51.80 -31.76 31.36
N PRO A 23 50.71 -31.20 30.78
CA PRO A 23 49.54 -32.02 30.44
C PRO A 23 50.00 -33.16 29.55
N PRO A 24 49.52 -34.39 29.78
CA PRO A 24 49.99 -35.59 29.08
C PRO A 24 49.84 -35.39 27.58
N ASP A 25 50.92 -35.58 26.84
CA ASP A 25 50.95 -35.61 25.39
C ASP A 25 49.94 -36.66 24.89
N LEU A 26 49.08 -36.24 23.98
CA LEU A 26 48.09 -37.14 23.35
C LEU A 26 48.71 -38.42 22.79
N ASP A 27 49.94 -38.32 22.30
CA ASP A 27 50.75 -39.49 21.82
C ASP A 27 51.12 -40.44 22.95
N GLU A 28 51.39 -39.94 24.14
CA GLU A 28 51.73 -40.76 25.33
C GLU A 28 50.49 -41.46 25.86
N VAL A 29 49.37 -40.76 25.89
CA VAL A 29 48.06 -41.36 26.25
C VAL A 29 47.62 -42.42 25.24
N ILE A 30 47.82 -42.17 23.96
CA ILE A 30 47.52 -43.17 22.89
C ILE A 30 48.47 -44.38 23.01
N ARG A 31 49.77 -44.19 23.28
CA ARG A 31 50.71 -45.30 23.47
C ARG A 31 50.41 -46.10 24.74
N ASP A 32 50.01 -45.45 25.83
CA ASP A 32 49.63 -46.16 27.07
C ASP A 32 48.30 -46.88 26.93
N LEU A 33 47.35 -46.31 26.18
CA LEU A 33 46.12 -46.96 25.82
C LEU A 33 46.39 -48.18 24.92
N GLN A 34 47.29 -48.03 23.93
CA GLN A 34 47.72 -49.11 23.05
C GLN A 34 48.49 -50.21 23.80
N LYS A 35 49.34 -49.85 24.79
CA LYS A 35 50.01 -50.84 25.68
C LYS A 35 49.02 -51.52 26.60
N LYS A 36 48.05 -50.86 27.14
CA LYS A 36 46.95 -51.45 27.95
C LYS A 36 46.07 -52.35 27.11
N LEU A 37 45.74 -51.93 25.88
CA LEU A 37 44.99 -52.75 24.95
C LEU A 37 45.79 -53.99 24.49
N SER A 38 47.08 -53.80 24.16
CA SER A 38 47.98 -54.92 23.79
C SER A 38 48.22 -55.89 24.97
N GLY A 39 48.23 -55.39 26.22
CA GLY A 39 48.25 -56.23 27.41
C GLY A 39 46.98 -57.05 27.65
N LEU A 40 45.81 -56.51 27.25
CA LEU A 40 44.55 -57.22 27.33
C LEU A 40 44.38 -58.24 26.19
N PHE A 41 44.95 -57.96 25.01
CA PHE A 41 44.91 -58.84 23.83
C PHE A 41 46.14 -59.75 23.71
N GLY A 42 47.26 -59.49 24.41
CA GLY A 42 48.52 -60.16 24.31
C GLY A 42 48.96 -60.96 25.54
N GLY A 43 48.03 -61.67 26.15
CA GLY A 43 48.34 -62.55 27.28
C GLY A 43 48.68 -63.99 26.87
N GLY A 44 50.00 -64.29 26.83
CA GLY A 44 50.45 -65.63 27.06
C GLY A 44 51.13 -66.38 25.95
N GLY A 45 52.42 -66.64 26.14
CA GLY A 45 53.04 -67.89 25.61
C GLY A 45 54.22 -67.71 24.69
N SER A 46 55.40 -67.65 25.28
CA SER A 46 56.65 -68.04 24.66
C SER A 46 56.60 -69.46 24.17
N GLY A 47 56.72 -69.72 22.88
CA GLY A 47 56.84 -71.07 22.36
C GLY A 47 57.16 -71.07 20.88
N ARG A 48 58.36 -71.54 20.56
CA ARG A 48 58.99 -71.69 19.26
C ARG A 48 58.22 -72.55 18.24
N ARG A 49 58.37 -72.17 17.00
CA ARG A 49 58.43 -72.99 15.75
C ARG A 49 57.17 -73.21 14.92
N SER A 50 57.38 -72.84 13.67
CA SER A 50 57.10 -73.58 12.46
C SER A 50 55.68 -73.50 11.82
N GLY A 51 55.61 -72.80 10.69
CA GLY A 51 55.07 -73.29 9.41
C GLY A 51 53.55 -73.60 9.37
N GLY A 52 52.86 -72.85 8.57
CA GLY A 52 51.56 -73.20 8.07
C GLY A 52 50.49 -72.17 8.32
N GLY A 53 50.04 -71.54 7.25
CA GLY A 53 48.95 -70.56 7.29
C GLY A 53 47.65 -71.22 7.84
N LYS A 54 47.39 -70.84 9.07
CA LYS A 54 46.08 -71.00 9.68
C LYS A 54 45.63 -69.64 10.17
N LEU A 55 44.52 -69.19 9.67
CA LEU A 55 43.74 -68.12 10.20
C LEU A 55 43.78 -68.20 11.74
N PRO A 56 44.11 -67.12 12.47
CA PRO A 56 44.12 -67.13 13.94
C PRO A 56 42.71 -67.54 14.40
N SER A 57 42.64 -68.76 15.02
CA SER A 57 41.47 -69.19 15.75
C SER A 57 41.21 -68.11 16.85
N LEU A 58 40.19 -67.31 16.66
CA LEU A 58 39.74 -66.34 17.72
C LEU A 58 39.41 -67.20 18.96
N SER A 59 40.34 -67.16 19.93
CA SER A 59 40.12 -67.79 21.22
C SER A 59 38.87 -67.14 21.83
N GLY A 60 37.93 -68.00 22.29
CA GLY A 60 36.62 -67.48 22.80
C GLY A 60 36.73 -66.41 23.94
N LYS A 61 37.95 -66.23 24.50
CA LYS A 61 38.26 -65.20 25.50
C LYS A 61 38.49 -63.80 24.90
N ALA A 62 38.79 -63.68 23.60
CA ALA A 62 38.97 -62.40 22.89
C ALA A 62 37.69 -61.95 22.21
N VAL A 63 36.73 -62.80 21.97
CA VAL A 63 35.45 -62.47 21.37
C VAL A 63 34.56 -61.64 22.32
N GLY A 64 34.60 -61.93 23.60
CA GLY A 64 33.83 -61.20 24.63
C GLY A 64 34.11 -59.68 24.66
N PRO A 65 35.37 -59.27 24.89
CA PRO A 65 35.71 -57.81 24.89
C PRO A 65 35.47 -57.13 23.53
N LEU A 66 35.69 -57.84 22.41
CA LEU A 66 35.34 -57.32 21.08
C LEU A 66 33.86 -57.03 20.90
N LEU A 67 33.01 -57.96 21.34
CA LEU A 67 31.54 -57.77 21.32
C LEU A 67 31.12 -56.61 22.24
N VAL A 68 31.75 -56.44 23.41
CA VAL A 68 31.44 -55.32 24.32
C VAL A 68 31.84 -53.99 23.69
N ILE A 69 32.99 -53.91 23.01
CA ILE A 69 33.41 -52.69 22.29
C ILE A 69 32.48 -52.42 21.14
N LEU A 70 32.13 -53.40 20.32
CA LEU A 70 31.15 -53.27 19.24
C LEU A 70 29.75 -52.83 19.76
N ALA A 71 29.29 -53.40 20.86
CA ALA A 71 28.05 -53.01 21.50
C ALA A 71 28.12 -51.60 22.06
N GLY A 72 29.24 -51.17 22.64
CA GLY A 72 29.48 -49.82 23.10
C GLY A 72 29.50 -48.80 21.96
N LEU A 73 30.17 -49.12 20.86
CA LEU A 73 30.18 -48.30 19.65
C LEU A 73 28.75 -48.22 19.05
N TRP A 74 28.05 -49.31 18.96
CA TRP A 74 26.66 -49.33 18.52
C TRP A 74 25.76 -48.46 19.41
N PHE A 75 25.90 -48.56 20.73
CA PHE A 75 25.16 -47.74 21.71
C PHE A 75 25.48 -46.24 21.59
N ALA A 76 26.75 -45.91 21.26
CA ALA A 76 27.18 -44.53 21.05
C ALA A 76 26.56 -43.88 19.80
N THR A 77 26.13 -44.66 18.81
CA THR A 77 25.45 -44.13 17.61
C THR A 77 24.02 -43.65 17.90
N GLY A 78 23.47 -43.90 19.08
CA GLY A 78 22.15 -43.47 19.47
C GLY A 78 22.05 -41.99 19.92
N PHE A 79 23.17 -41.25 20.02
CA PHE A 79 23.11 -39.85 20.36
C PHE A 79 22.77 -39.00 19.12
N TYR A 80 21.81 -38.10 19.28
CA TYR A 80 21.44 -37.12 18.25
C TYR A 80 21.14 -35.75 18.88
N VAL A 81 21.24 -34.72 18.08
CA VAL A 81 21.00 -33.35 18.50
C VAL A 81 19.78 -32.83 17.73
N VAL A 82 18.81 -32.29 18.44
CA VAL A 82 17.67 -31.56 17.88
C VAL A 82 17.94 -30.07 18.05
N GLU A 83 17.97 -29.37 16.95
CA GLU A 83 18.19 -27.91 16.92
C GLU A 83 16.97 -27.18 17.47
N GLN A 84 17.19 -25.92 17.89
CA GLN A 84 16.10 -25.08 18.36
C GLN A 84 15.14 -24.77 17.22
N GLY A 85 13.83 -24.92 17.46
CA GLY A 85 12.79 -24.80 16.44
C GLY A 85 12.47 -26.09 15.70
N GLN A 86 13.18 -27.21 15.99
CA GLN A 86 12.91 -28.53 15.47
C GLN A 86 12.37 -29.44 16.57
N GLN A 87 11.68 -30.48 16.16
CA GLN A 87 11.24 -31.58 17.03
C GLN A 87 11.65 -32.91 16.43
N GLY A 88 12.17 -33.79 17.27
CA GLY A 88 12.52 -35.16 16.87
C GLY A 88 11.38 -36.11 17.19
N VAL A 89 10.86 -36.79 16.18
CA VAL A 89 9.85 -37.84 16.31
C VAL A 89 10.57 -39.16 16.38
N GLU A 90 10.55 -39.81 17.58
CA GLU A 90 11.12 -41.14 17.78
C GLU A 90 10.13 -42.23 17.32
N LEU A 91 10.59 -43.08 16.40
CA LEU A 91 9.87 -44.21 15.90
C LEU A 91 10.54 -45.48 16.41
N ARG A 92 9.78 -46.42 16.95
CA ARG A 92 10.25 -47.74 17.34
C ARG A 92 9.68 -48.80 16.38
N PHE A 93 10.55 -49.42 15.59
CA PHE A 93 10.16 -50.35 14.53
C PHE A 93 9.12 -49.76 13.57
N GLY A 94 9.23 -48.41 13.29
CA GLY A 94 8.30 -47.70 12.44
C GLY A 94 7.03 -47.18 13.12
N ALA A 95 6.76 -47.58 14.37
CA ALA A 95 5.62 -47.08 15.13
C ALA A 95 6.00 -45.82 15.93
N TYR A 96 5.09 -44.88 16.03
CA TYR A 96 5.29 -43.67 16.85
C TYR A 96 5.50 -44.04 18.33
N LYS A 97 6.52 -43.42 18.95
CA LYS A 97 6.84 -43.60 20.36
C LYS A 97 6.62 -42.28 21.13
N THR A 98 7.35 -41.23 20.77
CA THR A 98 7.30 -39.95 21.48
C THR A 98 7.91 -38.83 20.64
N ILE A 99 7.57 -37.58 20.95
CA ILE A 99 8.18 -36.35 20.42
C ILE A 99 9.21 -35.85 21.42
N LYS A 100 10.38 -35.43 20.95
CA LYS A 100 11.46 -34.84 21.73
C LYS A 100 11.69 -33.41 21.30
N GLU A 101 11.80 -32.52 22.29
CA GLU A 101 12.15 -31.13 22.09
C GLU A 101 13.66 -30.96 21.90
N ALA A 102 14.08 -29.74 21.49
CA ALA A 102 15.46 -29.35 21.25
C ALA A 102 16.43 -29.76 22.38
N GLY A 103 17.65 -30.14 21.97
CA GLY A 103 18.72 -30.53 22.86
C GLY A 103 19.38 -31.85 22.46
N LEU A 104 20.39 -32.26 23.26
CA LEU A 104 21.05 -33.56 23.09
C LEU A 104 20.13 -34.64 23.62
N ARG A 105 19.81 -35.59 22.78
CA ARG A 105 18.92 -36.73 23.09
C ARG A 105 19.58 -38.02 22.75
N TRP A 106 19.05 -39.12 23.29
CA TRP A 106 19.53 -40.44 23.03
C TRP A 106 18.35 -41.38 22.75
N HIS A 107 18.49 -42.22 21.72
CA HIS A 107 17.55 -43.25 21.36
C HIS A 107 18.26 -44.59 21.16
N LEU A 108 17.52 -45.69 21.13
CA LEU A 108 18.11 -46.97 20.78
C LEU A 108 18.58 -46.95 19.32
N PRO A 109 19.86 -47.34 19.06
CA PRO A 109 20.40 -47.29 17.69
C PRO A 109 19.62 -48.14 16.72
N TYR A 110 19.74 -47.74 15.42
CA TYR A 110 19.19 -48.54 14.34
C TYR A 110 19.62 -50.03 14.50
N PRO A 111 18.73 -51.03 14.27
CA PRO A 111 17.42 -50.94 13.62
C PRO A 111 16.22 -50.79 14.59
N VAL A 112 16.44 -50.64 15.88
CA VAL A 112 15.35 -50.62 16.89
C VAL A 112 14.54 -49.36 16.87
N GLU A 113 15.23 -48.20 16.89
CA GLU A 113 14.58 -46.88 16.82
C GLU A 113 15.18 -46.07 15.68
N SER A 114 14.37 -45.20 15.09
CA SER A 114 14.76 -44.16 14.14
C SER A 114 14.17 -42.85 14.57
N VAL A 115 14.81 -41.75 14.19
CA VAL A 115 14.37 -40.38 14.51
C VAL A 115 14.22 -39.61 13.23
N GLU A 116 13.04 -39.00 13.08
CA GLU A 116 12.74 -38.02 12.03
C GLU A 116 12.73 -36.61 12.65
N ILE A 117 13.57 -35.72 12.12
CA ILE A 117 13.66 -34.36 12.60
C ILE A 117 12.78 -33.47 11.72
N VAL A 118 11.76 -32.87 12.32
CA VAL A 118 10.83 -31.95 11.65
C VAL A 118 11.02 -30.54 12.19
N ASN A 119 11.17 -29.58 11.27
CA ASN A 119 11.21 -28.16 11.64
C ASN A 119 9.78 -27.64 11.82
N VAL A 120 9.40 -27.30 13.06
CA VAL A 120 8.05 -26.84 13.43
C VAL A 120 7.91 -25.33 13.45
N GLN A 121 9.02 -24.59 13.60
CA GLN A 121 8.96 -23.13 13.67
C GLN A 121 9.24 -22.45 12.33
N GLN A 122 9.73 -23.19 11.36
CA GLN A 122 10.01 -22.64 10.04
C GLN A 122 8.70 -22.35 9.30
N ILE A 123 8.47 -21.08 8.99
CA ILE A 123 7.38 -20.66 8.11
C ILE A 123 7.79 -20.99 6.68
N ARG A 124 6.97 -21.79 6.01
CA ARG A 124 7.12 -22.14 4.60
C ARG A 124 6.07 -21.40 3.79
N THR A 125 6.42 -21.01 2.57
CA THR A 125 5.50 -20.34 1.65
C THR A 125 5.24 -21.24 0.47
N VAL A 126 3.98 -21.50 0.18
CA VAL A 126 3.52 -22.21 -1.02
C VAL A 126 2.87 -21.22 -1.96
N GLU A 127 3.33 -21.23 -3.20
CA GLU A 127 2.79 -20.43 -4.30
C GLU A 127 1.73 -21.25 -5.04
N VAL A 128 0.55 -20.66 -5.28
CA VAL A 128 -0.57 -21.24 -6.02
C VAL A 128 -0.96 -20.31 -7.16
N GLY A 129 -1.05 -20.86 -8.38
CA GLY A 129 -1.31 -20.09 -9.60
C GLY A 129 -0.06 -19.55 -10.27
N TYR A 130 1.08 -19.52 -9.61
CA TYR A 130 2.35 -19.09 -10.16
C TYR A 130 3.53 -19.81 -9.55
N ARG A 131 4.69 -19.66 -10.16
CA ARG A 131 5.97 -20.16 -9.65
C ARG A 131 7.04 -19.08 -9.81
N THR A 132 7.73 -18.79 -8.75
CA THR A 132 8.88 -17.87 -8.77
C THR A 132 10.15 -18.67 -9.03
N ASN A 133 10.83 -18.32 -10.11
CA ASN A 133 12.11 -18.96 -10.41
C ASN A 133 13.21 -18.26 -9.59
N SER A 134 13.80 -18.98 -8.63
CA SER A 134 14.82 -18.48 -7.70
C SER A 134 16.07 -17.91 -8.41
N ARG A 135 16.35 -18.30 -9.67
CA ARG A 135 17.54 -17.84 -10.42
C ARG A 135 17.28 -16.57 -11.26
N SER A 136 16.06 -16.32 -11.70
CA SER A 136 15.76 -15.23 -12.64
C SER A 136 14.76 -14.21 -12.09
N SER A 137 14.22 -14.43 -10.89
CA SER A 137 13.12 -13.63 -10.30
C SER A 137 11.91 -13.46 -11.25
N GLN A 138 11.82 -14.30 -12.27
CA GLN A 138 10.70 -14.29 -13.18
C GLN A 138 9.54 -15.10 -12.59
N ILE A 139 8.37 -14.48 -12.61
CA ILE A 139 7.11 -15.11 -12.21
C ILE A 139 6.52 -15.80 -13.45
N ALA A 140 6.41 -17.11 -13.40
CA ALA A 140 5.73 -17.89 -14.41
C ALA A 140 4.34 -18.26 -13.89
N GLY A 141 3.28 -17.82 -14.57
CA GLY A 141 1.92 -18.22 -14.27
C GLY A 141 1.70 -19.71 -14.60
N VAL A 142 0.91 -20.38 -13.77
CA VAL A 142 0.45 -21.74 -13.99
C VAL A 142 -1.07 -21.70 -14.26
N PRO A 143 -1.50 -21.59 -15.53
CA PRO A 143 -2.91 -21.32 -15.86
C PRO A 143 -3.90 -22.34 -15.28
N ARG A 144 -3.49 -23.59 -15.14
CA ARG A 144 -4.32 -24.64 -14.57
C ARG A 144 -4.70 -24.39 -13.09
N GLU A 145 -3.81 -23.74 -12.34
CA GLU A 145 -4.02 -23.39 -10.93
C GLU A 145 -4.54 -21.96 -10.75
N ALA A 146 -4.21 -21.06 -11.70
CA ALA A 146 -4.51 -19.63 -11.61
C ALA A 146 -5.90 -19.27 -12.13
N LEU A 147 -6.37 -19.96 -13.20
CA LEU A 147 -7.65 -19.66 -13.82
C LEU A 147 -8.80 -20.26 -13.03
N MET A 148 -9.72 -19.39 -12.60
CA MET A 148 -10.88 -19.76 -11.80
C MET A 148 -12.13 -19.09 -12.33
N LEU A 149 -13.29 -19.74 -12.11
CA LEU A 149 -14.60 -19.23 -12.47
C LEU A 149 -15.24 -18.57 -11.25
N THR A 150 -15.74 -17.37 -11.44
CA THR A 150 -16.47 -16.61 -10.42
C THR A 150 -17.99 -16.88 -10.46
N ALA A 151 -18.73 -16.40 -9.45
CA ALA A 151 -20.19 -16.59 -9.37
C ALA A 151 -20.96 -15.93 -10.53
N ASP A 152 -20.42 -14.91 -11.15
CA ASP A 152 -20.94 -14.19 -12.31
C ASP A 152 -20.44 -14.73 -13.65
N GLU A 153 -19.97 -16.00 -13.65
CA GLU A 153 -19.54 -16.74 -14.84
C GLU A 153 -18.34 -16.13 -15.61
N ASN A 154 -17.57 -15.28 -14.92
CA ASN A 154 -16.33 -14.71 -15.48
C ASN A 154 -15.13 -15.57 -15.13
N ILE A 155 -14.15 -15.59 -16.01
CA ILE A 155 -12.85 -16.24 -15.74
C ILE A 155 -11.88 -15.19 -15.23
N ILE A 156 -11.24 -15.49 -14.09
CA ILE A 156 -10.25 -14.63 -13.47
C ILE A 156 -8.96 -15.40 -13.25
N ASP A 157 -7.83 -14.69 -13.44
CA ASP A 157 -6.47 -15.19 -13.16
C ASP A 157 -6.06 -14.66 -11.78
N ILE A 158 -5.91 -15.59 -10.80
CA ILE A 158 -5.60 -15.25 -9.42
C ILE A 158 -4.38 -16.00 -8.93
N HIS A 159 -3.49 -15.26 -8.26
CA HIS A 159 -2.29 -15.78 -7.63
C HIS A 159 -2.39 -15.69 -6.12
N PHE A 160 -2.06 -16.79 -5.43
CA PHE A 160 -2.03 -16.84 -3.98
C PHE A 160 -0.67 -17.26 -3.43
N ALA A 161 -0.28 -16.66 -2.32
CA ALA A 161 0.82 -17.11 -1.48
C ALA A 161 0.27 -17.55 -0.13
N VAL A 162 0.56 -18.79 0.26
CA VAL A 162 0.10 -19.38 1.52
C VAL A 162 1.29 -19.63 2.42
N GLN A 163 1.29 -19.03 3.58
CA GLN A 163 2.29 -19.22 4.62
C GLN A 163 1.77 -20.20 5.67
N PHE A 164 2.55 -21.23 5.94
CA PHE A 164 2.19 -22.26 6.91
C PHE A 164 3.39 -22.71 7.74
N ASP A 165 3.11 -23.29 8.89
CA ASP A 165 4.06 -23.98 9.74
C ASP A 165 3.49 -25.34 10.16
N VAL A 166 4.31 -26.16 10.81
CA VAL A 166 3.92 -27.47 11.31
C VAL A 166 3.52 -27.34 12.77
N LYS A 167 2.28 -27.66 13.09
CA LYS A 167 1.74 -27.68 14.46
C LYS A 167 2.05 -28.99 15.17
N ASP A 168 1.81 -30.11 14.50
CA ASP A 168 2.05 -31.46 15.04
C ASP A 168 2.87 -32.28 14.02
N PRO A 169 4.17 -32.54 14.33
CA PRO A 169 5.02 -33.31 13.44
C PRO A 169 4.62 -34.79 13.33
N ARG A 170 3.91 -35.32 14.34
CA ARG A 170 3.39 -36.71 14.28
C ARG A 170 2.32 -36.83 13.20
N GLU A 171 1.32 -35.94 13.23
CA GLU A 171 0.25 -35.98 12.23
C GLU A 171 0.82 -35.77 10.82
N LEU A 172 1.77 -34.87 10.67
CA LEU A 172 2.43 -34.61 9.40
C LEU A 172 3.14 -35.86 8.84
N LEU A 173 3.85 -36.61 9.68
CA LEU A 173 4.63 -37.78 9.24
C LEU A 173 3.78 -39.02 8.95
N PHE A 174 2.66 -39.20 9.65
CA PHE A 174 1.86 -40.41 9.55
C PHE A 174 0.61 -40.29 8.69
N ASN A 175 0.04 -39.07 8.62
CA ASN A 175 -1.21 -38.86 7.87
C ASN A 175 -0.96 -38.23 6.49
N VAL A 176 0.22 -37.68 6.25
CA VAL A 176 0.58 -37.04 4.98
C VAL A 176 1.59 -37.94 4.24
N ALA A 177 1.15 -38.56 3.15
CA ALA A 177 1.98 -39.46 2.34
C ALA A 177 2.94 -38.69 1.41
N GLU A 178 2.59 -37.45 1.03
CA GLU A 178 3.35 -36.61 0.14
C GLU A 178 4.04 -35.46 0.90
N SER A 179 4.74 -34.57 0.19
CA SER A 179 5.31 -33.41 0.83
C SER A 179 4.21 -32.45 1.34
N ALA A 180 4.42 -31.83 2.50
CA ALA A 180 3.49 -30.85 3.07
C ALA A 180 3.12 -29.75 2.06
N ASP A 181 4.08 -29.32 1.23
CA ASP A 181 3.88 -28.28 0.22
C ASP A 181 2.87 -28.68 -0.85
N LEU A 182 2.87 -29.95 -1.27
CA LEU A 182 1.92 -30.45 -2.27
C LEU A 182 0.50 -30.55 -1.69
N VAL A 183 0.39 -31.05 -0.44
CA VAL A 183 -0.91 -31.16 0.24
C VAL A 183 -1.52 -29.78 0.49
N VAL A 184 -0.72 -28.83 0.99
CA VAL A 184 -1.18 -27.44 1.20
C VAL A 184 -1.59 -26.81 -0.13
N ARG A 185 -0.84 -27.04 -1.21
CA ARG A 185 -1.17 -26.53 -2.54
C ARG A 185 -2.51 -27.05 -3.03
N GLY A 186 -2.71 -28.38 -3.02
CA GLY A 186 -3.98 -28.97 -3.48
C GLY A 186 -5.18 -28.56 -2.64
N ALA A 187 -5.00 -28.49 -1.30
CA ALA A 187 -6.04 -28.00 -0.40
C ALA A 187 -6.35 -26.52 -0.65
N THR A 188 -5.32 -25.69 -0.88
CA THR A 188 -5.49 -24.27 -1.20
C THR A 188 -6.22 -24.07 -2.51
N GLU A 189 -5.84 -24.83 -3.57
CA GLU A 189 -6.53 -24.77 -4.86
C GLU A 189 -8.02 -25.07 -4.71
N SER A 190 -8.36 -26.06 -3.92
CA SER A 190 -9.77 -26.43 -3.66
C SER A 190 -10.50 -25.35 -2.86
N ALA A 191 -9.88 -24.83 -1.80
CA ALA A 191 -10.47 -23.79 -0.94
C ALA A 191 -10.68 -22.49 -1.71
N VAL A 192 -9.67 -22.04 -2.46
CA VAL A 192 -9.74 -20.82 -3.27
C VAL A 192 -10.83 -20.93 -4.33
N ARG A 193 -10.87 -22.08 -5.06
CA ARG A 193 -11.87 -22.30 -6.10
C ARG A 193 -13.30 -22.27 -5.54
N GLU A 194 -13.51 -22.77 -4.33
CA GLU A 194 -14.81 -22.70 -3.65
C GLU A 194 -15.16 -21.25 -3.27
N ILE A 195 -14.23 -20.48 -2.68
CA ILE A 195 -14.49 -19.11 -2.25
C ILE A 195 -14.66 -18.17 -3.44
N VAL A 196 -13.77 -18.25 -4.45
CA VAL A 196 -13.85 -17.42 -5.66
C VAL A 196 -15.15 -17.72 -6.43
N GLY A 197 -15.55 -18.99 -6.52
CA GLY A 197 -16.80 -19.40 -7.17
C GLY A 197 -18.07 -18.92 -6.48
N ARG A 198 -18.00 -18.42 -5.25
CA ARG A 198 -19.11 -17.78 -4.53
C ARG A 198 -19.15 -16.27 -4.68
N ASN A 199 -18.08 -15.65 -5.11
CA ASN A 199 -17.91 -14.21 -5.20
C ASN A 199 -17.94 -13.73 -6.65
N SER A 200 -18.33 -12.46 -6.87
CA SER A 200 -18.26 -11.85 -8.19
C SER A 200 -16.85 -11.43 -8.54
N MET A 201 -16.57 -11.32 -9.83
CA MET A 201 -15.28 -10.88 -10.35
C MET A 201 -14.93 -9.46 -9.87
N ASP A 202 -15.91 -8.54 -9.91
CA ASP A 202 -15.69 -7.15 -9.48
C ASP A 202 -15.28 -7.07 -8.01
N PHE A 203 -15.91 -7.86 -7.13
CA PHE A 203 -15.54 -7.95 -5.72
C PHE A 203 -14.11 -8.49 -5.54
N ALA A 204 -13.73 -9.53 -6.29
CA ALA A 204 -12.40 -10.14 -6.20
C ALA A 204 -11.27 -9.20 -6.67
N ILE A 205 -11.53 -8.33 -7.67
CA ILE A 205 -10.53 -7.40 -8.23
C ILE A 205 -10.40 -6.14 -7.38
N THR A 206 -11.51 -5.61 -6.85
CA THR A 206 -11.54 -4.30 -6.19
C THR A 206 -11.31 -4.38 -4.66
N GLY A 207 -12.35 -4.52 -3.89
CA GLY A 207 -12.29 -4.39 -2.42
C GLY A 207 -12.29 -5.70 -1.64
N GLY A 208 -12.68 -6.82 -2.26
CA GLY A 208 -12.91 -8.09 -1.59
C GLY A 208 -11.66 -8.94 -1.33
N ARG A 209 -10.47 -8.51 -1.78
CA ARG A 209 -9.23 -9.31 -1.70
C ARG A 209 -8.90 -9.80 -0.29
N ALA A 210 -9.00 -8.92 0.70
CA ALA A 210 -8.70 -9.26 2.10
C ALA A 210 -9.74 -10.23 2.69
N GLU A 211 -11.01 -10.06 2.33
CA GLU A 211 -12.09 -10.93 2.78
C GLU A 211 -11.95 -12.32 2.16
N ILE A 212 -11.74 -12.42 0.85
CA ILE A 212 -11.49 -13.68 0.14
C ILE A 212 -10.28 -14.41 0.74
N ALA A 213 -9.18 -13.69 1.01
CA ALA A 213 -7.99 -14.27 1.63
C ALA A 213 -8.28 -14.82 3.03
N GLN A 214 -9.05 -14.09 3.84
CA GLN A 214 -9.43 -14.51 5.18
C GLN A 214 -10.39 -15.71 5.18
N GLU A 215 -11.41 -15.70 4.31
CA GLU A 215 -12.32 -16.84 4.16
C GLU A 215 -11.60 -18.07 3.65
N THR A 216 -10.69 -17.89 2.67
CA THR A 216 -9.83 -18.96 2.17
C THR A 216 -8.97 -19.55 3.28
N LYS A 217 -8.35 -18.70 4.13
CA LYS A 217 -7.58 -19.17 5.28
C LYS A 217 -8.43 -20.05 6.22
N MET A 218 -9.64 -19.60 6.56
CA MET A 218 -10.52 -20.34 7.46
C MET A 218 -10.97 -21.67 6.84
N LEU A 219 -11.30 -21.67 5.56
CA LEU A 219 -11.72 -22.89 4.86
C LEU A 219 -10.55 -23.85 4.71
N LEU A 220 -9.37 -23.36 4.31
CA LEU A 220 -8.16 -24.13 4.15
C LEU A 220 -7.75 -24.81 5.48
N GLN A 221 -7.74 -24.05 6.59
CA GLN A 221 -7.45 -24.63 7.91
C GLN A 221 -8.44 -25.72 8.27
N ARG A 222 -9.73 -25.54 8.00
CA ARG A 222 -10.78 -26.54 8.25
C ARG A 222 -10.58 -27.82 7.41
N ILE A 223 -10.14 -27.66 6.16
CA ILE A 223 -9.82 -28.81 5.28
C ILE A 223 -8.63 -29.59 5.85
N LEU A 224 -7.53 -28.88 6.19
CA LEU A 224 -6.33 -29.51 6.74
C LEU A 224 -6.55 -30.16 8.10
N ASP A 225 -7.37 -29.55 8.96
CA ASP A 225 -7.77 -30.11 10.25
C ASP A 225 -8.64 -31.38 10.07
N ARG A 226 -9.50 -31.42 9.04
CA ARG A 226 -10.33 -32.60 8.74
C ARG A 226 -9.49 -33.80 8.30
N TYR A 227 -8.34 -33.55 7.69
CA TYR A 227 -7.39 -34.57 7.27
C TYR A 227 -6.34 -34.89 8.34
N ASP A 228 -6.40 -34.26 9.51
CA ASP A 228 -5.44 -34.39 10.59
C ASP A 228 -3.99 -34.29 10.07
N THR A 229 -3.71 -33.26 9.30
CA THR A 229 -2.40 -33.06 8.66
C THR A 229 -1.33 -32.49 9.58
N GLY A 230 -1.71 -31.97 10.74
CA GLY A 230 -0.80 -31.31 11.67
C GLY A 230 -0.21 -29.97 11.15
N ILE A 231 -0.81 -29.37 10.10
CA ILE A 231 -0.37 -28.13 9.48
C ILE A 231 -1.22 -26.98 9.98
N ASN A 232 -0.58 -25.83 10.25
CA ASN A 232 -1.26 -24.62 10.67
C ASN A 232 -0.99 -23.47 9.68
N ILE A 233 -2.05 -22.83 9.20
CA ILE A 233 -1.97 -21.75 8.23
C ILE A 233 -1.79 -20.42 8.95
N LYS A 234 -0.66 -19.76 8.73
CA LYS A 234 -0.35 -18.44 9.29
C LYS A 234 -1.05 -17.32 8.54
N ALA A 235 -0.85 -17.29 7.22
CA ALA A 235 -1.43 -16.27 6.36
C ALA A 235 -1.76 -16.85 4.98
N VAL A 236 -2.80 -16.29 4.38
CA VAL A 236 -3.13 -16.46 2.96
C VAL A 236 -3.17 -15.06 2.36
N GLU A 237 -2.42 -14.86 1.32
CA GLU A 237 -2.31 -13.57 0.64
C GLU A 237 -2.66 -13.72 -0.83
N MET A 238 -3.58 -12.89 -1.30
CA MET A 238 -3.88 -12.75 -2.72
C MET A 238 -2.89 -11.77 -3.34
N GLN A 239 -1.98 -12.26 -4.17
CA GLN A 239 -0.92 -11.46 -4.80
C GLN A 239 -1.45 -10.68 -6.00
N ASN A 240 -2.16 -11.36 -6.88
CA ASN A 240 -2.68 -10.77 -8.10
C ASN A 240 -4.07 -11.34 -8.40
N ALA A 241 -4.96 -10.47 -8.91
CA ALA A 241 -6.27 -10.84 -9.41
C ALA A 241 -6.58 -9.95 -10.62
N GLN A 242 -6.66 -10.56 -11.79
CA GLN A 242 -6.89 -9.85 -13.05
C GLN A 242 -7.65 -10.73 -14.05
N PRO A 243 -8.33 -10.13 -15.03
CA PRO A 243 -8.88 -10.89 -16.15
C PRO A 243 -7.76 -11.58 -16.93
N PRO A 244 -8.00 -12.73 -17.59
CA PRO A 244 -7.05 -13.35 -18.48
C PRO A 244 -6.54 -12.39 -19.56
N ALA A 245 -5.28 -12.57 -19.97
CA ALA A 245 -4.60 -11.66 -20.91
C ALA A 245 -5.38 -11.48 -22.23
N ASP A 246 -6.05 -12.53 -22.69
CA ASP A 246 -6.80 -12.53 -23.96
C ASP A 246 -8.01 -11.59 -23.95
N VAL A 247 -8.62 -11.36 -22.81
CA VAL A 247 -9.85 -10.55 -22.66
C VAL A 247 -9.60 -9.24 -21.90
N LYS A 248 -8.40 -9.04 -21.38
CA LYS A 248 -8.05 -7.88 -20.59
C LYS A 248 -8.36 -6.55 -21.28
N ALA A 249 -8.01 -6.42 -22.56
CA ALA A 249 -8.27 -5.20 -23.31
C ALA A 249 -9.77 -4.84 -23.40
N ALA A 250 -10.63 -5.85 -23.56
CA ALA A 250 -12.09 -5.65 -23.60
C ALA A 250 -12.64 -5.26 -22.23
N PHE A 251 -12.11 -5.85 -21.14
CA PHE A 251 -12.48 -5.48 -19.78
C PHE A 251 -12.03 -4.06 -19.43
N ASP A 252 -10.80 -3.69 -19.79
CA ASP A 252 -10.28 -2.35 -19.57
C ASP A 252 -11.12 -1.30 -20.31
N ASP A 253 -11.61 -1.62 -21.51
CA ASP A 253 -12.51 -0.73 -22.29
C ASP A 253 -13.88 -0.61 -21.62
N ALA A 254 -14.45 -1.72 -21.14
CA ALA A 254 -15.71 -1.72 -20.42
C ALA A 254 -15.64 -0.94 -19.08
N VAL A 255 -14.52 -1.06 -18.35
CA VAL A 255 -14.27 -0.27 -17.14
C VAL A 255 -14.18 1.22 -17.46
N LYS A 256 -13.41 1.60 -18.49
CA LYS A 256 -13.34 2.99 -18.95
C LYS A 256 -14.68 3.56 -19.36
N ALA A 257 -15.49 2.77 -20.08
CA ALA A 257 -16.83 3.21 -20.47
C ALA A 257 -17.72 3.49 -19.25
N ARG A 258 -17.62 2.67 -18.19
CA ARG A 258 -18.34 2.88 -16.93
C ARG A 258 -17.83 4.10 -16.17
N GLU A 259 -16.51 4.28 -16.11
CA GLU A 259 -15.89 5.46 -15.50
C GLU A 259 -16.28 6.75 -16.24
N ASP A 260 -16.33 6.71 -17.59
CA ASP A 260 -16.78 7.83 -18.41
C ASP A 260 -18.27 8.14 -18.19
N GLU A 261 -19.11 7.11 -18.05
CA GLU A 261 -20.53 7.29 -17.69
C GLU A 261 -20.69 8.01 -16.34
N GLU A 262 -19.99 7.54 -15.31
CA GLU A 262 -20.02 8.17 -13.98
C GLU A 262 -19.46 9.60 -14.01
N ARG A 263 -18.36 9.82 -14.74
CA ARG A 263 -17.78 11.15 -14.92
C ARG A 263 -18.76 12.11 -15.59
N LEU A 264 -19.40 11.69 -16.69
CA LEU A 264 -20.40 12.52 -17.40
C LEU A 264 -21.63 12.81 -16.53
N LYS A 265 -22.10 11.83 -15.76
CA LYS A 265 -23.19 12.06 -14.78
C LYS A 265 -22.82 13.09 -13.73
N ASN A 266 -21.62 12.96 -13.15
CA ASN A 266 -21.13 13.90 -12.14
C ASN A 266 -20.93 15.31 -12.71
N GLU A 267 -20.39 15.42 -13.93
CA GLU A 267 -20.24 16.69 -14.64
C GLU A 267 -21.59 17.35 -14.93
N ALA A 268 -22.56 16.57 -15.44
CA ALA A 268 -23.91 17.06 -15.67
C ALA A 268 -24.61 17.51 -14.36
N GLN A 269 -24.42 16.77 -13.29
CA GLN A 269 -24.95 17.13 -11.97
C GLN A 269 -24.30 18.40 -11.41
N ALA A 270 -23.00 18.55 -11.58
CA ALA A 270 -22.28 19.77 -11.20
C ALA A 270 -22.76 20.97 -11.99
N TYR A 271 -22.94 20.83 -13.31
CA TYR A 271 -23.49 21.86 -14.18
C TYR A 271 -24.92 22.25 -13.75
N GLN A 272 -25.77 21.27 -13.50
CA GLN A 272 -27.13 21.52 -12.99
C GLN A 272 -27.12 22.31 -11.67
N ASN A 273 -26.27 21.89 -10.73
CA ASN A 273 -26.15 22.52 -9.42
C ASN A 273 -25.59 23.95 -9.48
N ASP A 274 -24.85 24.30 -10.52
CA ASP A 274 -24.33 25.66 -10.74
C ASP A 274 -25.39 26.54 -11.43
N ILE A 275 -25.97 26.09 -12.54
CA ILE A 275 -26.83 26.92 -13.40
C ILE A 275 -28.20 27.19 -12.76
N ILE A 276 -28.86 26.17 -12.19
CA ILE A 276 -30.21 26.34 -11.65
C ILE A 276 -30.26 27.33 -10.47
N PRO A 277 -29.37 27.24 -9.45
CA PRO A 277 -29.37 28.21 -8.37
C PRO A 277 -29.01 29.62 -8.82
N ARG A 278 -28.07 29.77 -9.78
CA ARG A 278 -27.74 31.09 -10.34
C ARG A 278 -28.92 31.73 -11.07
N ALA A 279 -29.63 30.94 -11.90
CA ALA A 279 -30.82 31.42 -12.61
C ALA A 279 -31.95 31.82 -11.63
N ARG A 280 -32.19 31.00 -10.62
CA ARG A 280 -33.18 31.32 -9.55
C ARG A 280 -32.77 32.55 -8.75
N GLY A 281 -31.51 32.70 -8.42
CA GLY A 281 -30.98 33.87 -7.73
C GLY A 281 -31.11 35.15 -8.56
N ALA A 282 -30.82 35.09 -9.86
CA ALA A 282 -30.98 36.22 -10.77
C ALA A 282 -32.45 36.60 -10.93
N ALA A 283 -33.37 35.64 -11.08
CA ALA A 283 -34.79 35.89 -11.16
C ALA A 283 -35.34 36.50 -9.85
N ALA A 284 -34.92 35.99 -8.69
CA ALA A 284 -35.32 36.50 -7.40
C ALA A 284 -34.83 37.95 -7.21
N ARG A 285 -33.56 38.26 -7.58
CA ARG A 285 -33.01 39.61 -7.52
C ARG A 285 -33.80 40.56 -8.41
N LEU A 286 -34.07 40.19 -9.66
CA LEU A 286 -34.87 41.02 -10.58
C LEU A 286 -36.25 41.27 -10.02
N GLY A 287 -36.90 40.26 -9.43
CA GLY A 287 -38.20 40.44 -8.75
C GLY A 287 -38.14 41.38 -7.56
N GLN A 288 -37.07 41.30 -6.73
CA GLN A 288 -36.87 42.23 -5.61
C GLN A 288 -36.58 43.65 -6.07
N GLU A 289 -35.77 43.86 -7.10
CA GLU A 289 -35.48 45.16 -7.69
C GLU A 289 -36.75 45.81 -8.26
N ALA A 290 -37.57 45.03 -8.99
CA ALA A 290 -38.84 45.55 -9.50
C ALA A 290 -39.85 45.90 -8.39
N ALA A 291 -39.90 45.11 -7.32
CA ALA A 291 -40.73 45.39 -6.16
C ALA A 291 -40.27 46.65 -5.41
N ALA A 292 -38.93 46.78 -5.23
CA ALA A 292 -38.34 47.97 -4.60
C ALA A 292 -38.59 49.25 -5.44
N TYR A 293 -38.39 49.15 -6.77
CA TYR A 293 -38.67 50.27 -7.68
C TYR A 293 -40.17 50.70 -7.60
N LYS A 294 -41.06 49.74 -7.67
CA LYS A 294 -42.49 50.01 -7.51
C LYS A 294 -42.79 50.70 -6.17
N ALA A 295 -42.22 50.19 -5.08
CA ALA A 295 -42.42 50.75 -3.76
C ALA A 295 -41.86 52.16 -3.66
N SER A 296 -40.71 52.46 -4.24
CA SER A 296 -40.08 53.79 -4.24
C SER A 296 -40.92 54.79 -5.04
N VAL A 297 -41.37 54.44 -6.25
CA VAL A 297 -42.21 55.30 -7.09
C VAL A 297 -43.53 55.62 -6.40
N VAL A 298 -44.20 54.59 -5.84
CA VAL A 298 -45.49 54.80 -5.12
C VAL A 298 -45.27 55.66 -3.86
N ALA A 299 -44.19 55.42 -3.12
CA ALA A 299 -43.86 56.22 -1.92
C ALA A 299 -43.55 57.67 -2.28
N ALA A 300 -42.77 57.92 -3.35
CA ALA A 300 -42.48 59.27 -3.85
C ALA A 300 -43.79 60.01 -4.26
N ALA A 301 -44.64 59.36 -5.09
CA ALA A 301 -45.90 59.96 -5.51
C ALA A 301 -46.82 60.26 -4.34
N ARG A 302 -46.91 59.36 -3.34
CA ARG A 302 -47.69 59.61 -2.11
C ARG A 302 -47.11 60.74 -1.28
N GLY A 303 -45.76 60.80 -1.18
CA GLY A 303 -45.08 61.90 -0.51
C GLY A 303 -45.35 63.26 -1.15
N GLU A 304 -45.27 63.35 -2.49
CA GLU A 304 -45.60 64.56 -3.24
C GLU A 304 -47.04 64.99 -3.08
N ALA A 305 -47.97 64.03 -3.17
CA ALA A 305 -49.39 64.30 -2.96
C ALA A 305 -49.68 64.80 -1.52
N SER A 306 -49.06 64.19 -0.51
CA SER A 306 -49.18 64.63 0.89
C SER A 306 -48.64 66.03 1.11
N ARG A 307 -47.42 66.29 0.54
CA ARG A 307 -46.80 67.62 0.58
C ARG A 307 -47.71 68.66 -0.08
N PHE A 308 -48.26 68.36 -1.25
CA PHE A 308 -49.20 69.25 -1.95
C PHE A 308 -50.45 69.57 -1.10
N LEU A 309 -51.07 68.56 -0.48
CA LEU A 309 -52.22 68.81 0.38
C LEU A 309 -51.90 69.68 1.59
N GLN A 310 -50.75 69.47 2.24
CA GLN A 310 -50.30 70.27 3.37
C GLN A 310 -50.04 71.72 2.94
N VAL A 311 -49.41 71.95 1.78
CA VAL A 311 -49.18 73.28 1.24
C VAL A 311 -50.50 73.98 0.84
N LEU A 312 -51.47 73.16 0.30
CA LEU A 312 -52.79 73.68 -0.05
C LEU A 312 -53.56 74.20 1.19
N ASP A 313 -53.49 73.45 2.30
CA ASP A 313 -54.15 73.86 3.55
C ASP A 313 -53.56 75.19 4.11
N GLU A 314 -52.26 75.39 4.05
CA GLU A 314 -51.62 76.60 4.44
C GLU A 314 -51.83 77.78 3.44
N TYR A 315 -51.90 77.41 2.14
CA TYR A 315 -52.25 78.42 1.10
C TYR A 315 -53.68 78.96 1.32
N ALA A 316 -54.62 78.11 1.68
CA ALA A 316 -56.00 78.52 1.94
C ALA A 316 -56.11 79.53 3.09
N LYS A 317 -55.19 79.51 4.10
CA LYS A 317 -55.15 80.39 5.24
C LYS A 317 -54.53 81.76 4.88
N ALA A 318 -53.46 81.82 4.07
CA ALA A 318 -52.78 83.07 3.70
C ALA A 318 -52.20 83.00 2.26
N PRO A 319 -53.05 83.27 1.21
CA PRO A 319 -52.66 83.01 -0.17
C PRO A 319 -51.49 83.81 -0.70
N GLN A 320 -51.43 85.10 -0.32
CA GLN A 320 -50.35 86.01 -0.80
C GLN A 320 -48.97 85.62 -0.23
N VAL A 321 -48.89 85.49 1.10
CA VAL A 321 -47.64 85.15 1.79
C VAL A 321 -47.10 83.77 1.32
N THR A 322 -47.95 82.81 1.19
CA THR A 322 -47.53 81.44 0.75
C THR A 322 -47.04 81.50 -0.71
N ARG A 323 -47.63 82.26 -1.58
CA ARG A 323 -47.16 82.43 -2.97
C ARG A 323 -45.78 83.07 -3.05
N ASP A 324 -45.57 84.16 -2.30
CA ASP A 324 -44.29 84.85 -2.28
C ASP A 324 -43.18 83.96 -1.72
N ARG A 325 -43.45 83.17 -0.69
CA ARG A 325 -42.53 82.16 -0.16
C ARG A 325 -42.19 81.08 -1.15
N LEU A 326 -43.17 80.46 -1.78
CA LEU A 326 -42.95 79.44 -2.80
C LEU A 326 -42.16 79.97 -4.01
N TYR A 327 -42.39 81.25 -4.38
CA TYR A 327 -41.63 81.83 -5.43
C TYR A 327 -40.17 82.08 -5.04
N LEU A 328 -39.91 82.57 -3.81
CA LEU A 328 -38.53 82.74 -3.30
C LEU A 328 -37.81 81.39 -3.18
N ASP A 329 -38.49 80.32 -2.65
CA ASP A 329 -37.96 78.98 -2.55
C ASP A 329 -37.60 78.41 -3.94
N ALA A 330 -38.44 78.62 -4.95
CA ALA A 330 -38.20 78.18 -6.33
C ALA A 330 -37.02 78.91 -6.97
N LEU A 331 -36.92 80.27 -6.68
CA LEU A 331 -35.75 81.07 -7.13
C LEU A 331 -34.48 80.60 -6.46
N GLU A 332 -34.53 80.29 -5.17
CA GLU A 332 -33.38 79.78 -4.43
C GLU A 332 -32.89 78.40 -5.03
N ASP A 333 -33.82 77.51 -5.30
CA ASP A 333 -33.52 76.22 -5.95
C ASP A 333 -32.87 76.40 -7.35
N VAL A 334 -33.44 77.33 -8.17
CA VAL A 334 -32.86 77.63 -9.48
C VAL A 334 -31.49 78.19 -9.35
N TYR A 335 -31.34 79.13 -8.42
CA TYR A 335 -30.04 79.76 -8.19
C TYR A 335 -29.04 78.82 -7.55
N ALA A 336 -29.43 77.91 -6.66
CA ALA A 336 -28.55 76.90 -6.07
C ALA A 336 -28.03 75.93 -7.12
N ASN A 337 -28.86 75.51 -8.07
CA ASN A 337 -28.54 74.55 -9.08
C ASN A 337 -28.00 75.10 -10.41
N SER A 338 -28.02 76.49 -10.60
CA SER A 338 -27.46 77.09 -11.79
C SER A 338 -26.01 77.58 -11.57
N THR A 339 -25.19 77.42 -12.58
CA THR A 339 -23.81 77.92 -12.54
C THR A 339 -23.86 79.44 -12.74
N LYS A 340 -23.44 80.18 -11.71
CA LYS A 340 -23.45 81.69 -11.74
C LYS A 340 -22.12 82.16 -12.23
N LEU A 341 -22.16 83.02 -13.22
CA LEU A 341 -21.01 83.82 -13.66
C LEU A 341 -21.30 85.26 -13.39
N VAL A 342 -20.62 85.87 -12.43
CA VAL A 342 -20.72 87.30 -12.14
C VAL A 342 -19.55 87.98 -12.87
N ILE A 343 -19.90 88.86 -13.81
CA ILE A 343 -18.92 89.67 -14.52
C ILE A 343 -19.04 91.09 -14.02
N ASP A 344 -17.99 91.57 -13.34
CA ASP A 344 -17.87 92.99 -12.94
C ASP A 344 -17.28 93.78 -14.11
N GLN A 345 -18.10 94.65 -14.72
CA GLN A 345 -17.67 95.50 -15.78
C GLN A 345 -17.38 96.90 -15.22
N ASN A 346 -16.27 97.08 -14.51
CA ASN A 346 -15.73 98.42 -14.17
C ASN A 346 -14.57 98.73 -15.08
N SER A 347 -14.86 99.36 -16.20
CA SER A 347 -14.05 100.19 -17.06
C SER A 347 -14.14 99.77 -18.56
N GLY A 348 -14.49 100.76 -19.35
CA GLY A 348 -14.60 100.72 -20.81
C GLY A 348 -13.35 100.26 -21.52
N GLY A 349 -13.31 99.02 -21.85
CA GLY A 349 -12.34 98.34 -22.70
C GLY A 349 -12.97 97.21 -23.43
N ASN A 350 -12.74 97.14 -24.73
CA ASN A 350 -13.26 96.15 -25.66
C ASN A 350 -12.59 94.78 -25.40
N ASN A 351 -12.90 94.12 -24.25
CA ASN A 351 -12.35 92.83 -23.90
C ASN A 351 -13.31 91.70 -24.40
N VAL A 352 -12.87 90.92 -25.40
CA VAL A 352 -13.51 89.71 -25.82
C VAL A 352 -13.16 88.64 -24.79
N MET A 353 -14.09 88.32 -23.88
CA MET A 353 -13.91 87.20 -22.94
C MET A 353 -14.31 85.93 -23.61
N TYR A 354 -13.33 85.10 -23.85
CA TYR A 354 -13.55 83.68 -24.29
C TYR A 354 -13.88 82.82 -23.08
N LEU A 355 -15.14 82.43 -22.97
CA LEU A 355 -15.57 81.52 -21.94
C LEU A 355 -15.67 80.05 -22.52
N PRO A 356 -14.76 79.18 -22.17
CA PRO A 356 -14.84 77.77 -22.65
C PRO A 356 -15.94 77.02 -21.90
N LEU A 357 -17.21 77.27 -22.25
CA LEU A 357 -18.39 76.61 -21.68
C LEU A 357 -18.30 75.10 -21.72
N ASP A 358 -17.65 74.57 -22.75
CA ASP A 358 -17.47 73.13 -22.93
C ASP A 358 -16.60 72.48 -21.85
N GLN A 359 -15.59 73.15 -21.33
CA GLN A 359 -14.75 72.69 -20.23
C GLN A 359 -15.47 72.71 -18.88
N LEU A 360 -16.30 73.74 -18.63
CA LEU A 360 -17.10 73.84 -17.40
C LEU A 360 -18.23 72.82 -17.33
N ILE A 361 -18.85 72.52 -18.47
CA ILE A 361 -19.86 71.44 -18.58
C ILE A 361 -19.22 70.08 -18.37
N ARG A 362 -18.04 69.81 -18.94
CA ARG A 362 -17.31 68.52 -18.74
C ARG A 362 -16.84 68.37 -17.31
N GLN A 363 -16.43 69.38 -16.62
CA GLN A 363 -16.01 69.35 -15.22
C GLN A 363 -17.18 69.04 -14.27
N LYS A 364 -18.37 69.60 -14.52
CA LYS A 364 -19.58 69.24 -13.76
C LYS A 364 -20.06 67.83 -14.03
N GLY A 365 -19.92 67.33 -15.27
CA GLY A 365 -20.20 65.94 -15.66
C GLY A 365 -19.23 64.93 -15.04
N ALA A 366 -17.99 65.34 -14.79
CA ALA A 366 -16.98 64.49 -14.11
C ALA A 366 -17.22 64.42 -12.60
N MET A 367 -17.61 65.50 -11.93
CA MET A 367 -17.95 65.50 -10.49
C MET A 367 -19.27 64.79 -10.19
N ALA A 368 -20.27 64.87 -11.07
CA ALA A 368 -21.52 64.13 -10.92
C ALA A 368 -21.35 62.60 -11.12
N ARG A 369 -20.25 62.15 -11.75
CA ARG A 369 -19.91 60.73 -11.90
C ARG A 369 -19.12 60.17 -10.72
N ALA A 370 -18.49 61.05 -9.92
CA ALA A 370 -17.70 60.62 -8.76
C ALA A 370 -18.56 60.31 -7.52
N ASP A 371 -19.82 60.79 -7.49
CA ASP A 371 -20.72 60.64 -6.33
C ASP A 371 -21.81 59.56 -6.54
N SER A 372 -21.71 58.77 -7.63
CA SER A 372 -22.56 57.59 -7.79
C SER A 372 -21.85 56.37 -7.19
N PRO A 373 -22.37 55.75 -6.13
CA PRO A 373 -21.80 54.48 -5.66
C PRO A 373 -21.86 53.45 -6.78
N ASP A 374 -20.73 52.81 -7.01
CA ASP A 374 -20.36 51.82 -8.03
C ASP A 374 -21.28 50.57 -8.02
N THR A 375 -22.52 50.73 -8.49
CA THR A 375 -23.50 49.63 -8.65
C THR A 375 -23.69 49.18 -10.10
N ALA A 376 -22.87 49.69 -11.03
CA ALA A 376 -23.02 49.36 -12.47
C ALA A 376 -21.79 48.65 -13.07
N ARG A 377 -20.95 47.99 -12.25
CA ARG A 377 -19.87 47.13 -12.74
C ARG A 377 -20.23 45.63 -12.59
N GLY A 378 -21.20 45.17 -13.32
CA GLY A 378 -21.56 43.77 -13.24
C GLY A 378 -22.35 43.20 -14.44
N MET A 379 -22.44 43.98 -15.52
CA MET A 379 -23.30 43.54 -16.59
C MET A 379 -22.70 43.86 -17.97
N GLY A 380 -21.57 43.24 -18.30
CA GLY A 380 -20.95 43.48 -19.61
C GLY A 380 -19.73 42.69 -20.00
N ASP A 381 -19.48 41.49 -19.39
CA ASP A 381 -18.40 40.63 -19.92
C ASP A 381 -18.66 39.16 -19.69
N PHE A 382 -19.75 38.63 -20.18
CA PHE A 382 -20.06 37.17 -20.22
C PHE A 382 -20.03 36.62 -21.63
N GLY A 383 -19.41 37.29 -22.59
CA GLY A 383 -19.38 36.90 -24.00
C GLY A 383 -18.04 36.50 -24.61
N SER A 384 -16.89 36.67 -23.92
CA SER A 384 -15.58 36.46 -24.55
C SER A 384 -14.62 35.53 -23.85
N GLY A 385 -15.02 34.83 -22.75
CA GLY A 385 -14.14 33.95 -21.96
C GLY A 385 -14.04 32.49 -22.44
N LEU A 386 -14.82 32.02 -23.39
CA LEU A 386 -14.87 30.62 -23.82
C LEU A 386 -14.01 30.27 -25.05
N GLY A 387 -13.25 31.23 -25.59
CA GLY A 387 -12.45 31.04 -26.81
C GLY A 387 -10.94 30.91 -26.64
N SER A 388 -10.34 31.18 -25.46
CA SER A 388 -8.87 31.25 -25.36
C SER A 388 -8.20 30.13 -24.52
N ALA A 389 -8.95 29.34 -23.77
CA ALA A 389 -8.36 28.24 -22.98
C ALA A 389 -8.07 26.96 -23.77
N THR A 390 -8.64 26.80 -24.97
CA THR A 390 -8.45 25.60 -25.80
C THR A 390 -7.30 25.72 -26.81
N ALA A 391 -6.76 26.91 -27.05
CA ALA A 391 -5.68 27.11 -28.01
C ALA A 391 -4.27 26.89 -27.40
N THR A 392 -4.06 27.18 -26.13
CA THR A 392 -2.73 27.08 -25.48
C THR A 392 -2.36 25.64 -25.13
N ASN A 393 -3.35 24.75 -24.90
CA ASN A 393 -3.10 23.33 -24.55
C ASN A 393 -2.85 22.43 -25.79
N ARG A 394 -3.09 22.97 -27.00
CA ARG A 394 -2.82 22.25 -28.26
C ARG A 394 -1.41 22.47 -28.77
N GLN A 395 -0.77 23.59 -28.42
CA GLN A 395 0.62 23.86 -28.79
C GLN A 395 1.63 23.17 -27.87
N GLU A 396 1.33 23.00 -26.58
CA GLU A 396 2.22 22.25 -25.67
C GLU A 396 2.21 20.74 -25.89
N ARG A 397 1.12 20.14 -26.40
CA ARG A 397 1.09 18.72 -26.77
C ARG A 397 1.85 18.40 -28.08
N SER A 398 1.93 19.34 -28.99
CA SER A 398 2.67 19.13 -30.27
C SER A 398 4.19 19.28 -30.09
N SER A 399 4.66 20.00 -29.09
CA SER A 399 6.09 20.14 -28.79
C SER A 399 6.66 18.93 -28.01
N ARG A 400 5.85 18.25 -27.18
CA ARG A 400 6.29 17.04 -26.45
C ARG A 400 6.37 15.76 -27.31
N LEU A 401 5.64 15.71 -28.43
CA LEU A 401 5.70 14.57 -29.35
C LEU A 401 6.89 14.64 -30.34
N ARG A 402 7.55 15.82 -30.49
CA ARG A 402 8.73 15.96 -31.33
C ARG A 402 10.06 15.67 -30.62
N SER A 403 10.07 15.60 -29.31
CA SER A 403 11.27 15.28 -28.50
C SER A 403 11.45 13.79 -28.17
N LEU A 404 10.52 12.92 -28.61
CA LEU A 404 10.59 11.46 -28.41
C LEU A 404 10.95 10.66 -29.67
N THR A 405 11.31 11.37 -30.77
CA THR A 405 11.73 10.75 -32.05
C THR A 405 13.09 11.24 -32.55
N GLN A 406 13.99 11.59 -31.61
CA GLN A 406 15.43 11.70 -31.93
C GLN A 406 16.23 10.85 -30.96
#